data_a6ddb4f3afce085b466007421b4bcf09
#
_entry.id   a6ddb4f3afce085b466007421b4bcf09
#
_cell.length_a   1.000
_cell.length_b   1.000
_cell.length_c   1.000
_cell.angle_alpha   90.00
_cell.angle_beta   90.00
_cell.angle_gamma   90.00
#
_symmetry.space_group_name_H-M   'P 1'
#
loop_
_entity.id
_entity.type
_entity.pdbx_description
1 polymer ?
#
loop_
_entity_poly.entity_id
_entity_poly.type
_entity_poly.pdbx_seq_one_letter_code
_entity_poly.pdbx_strand_id
1 'polypeptide(L)'
;YTLSLHDALPISLAPVQWPVTSEHPAGTPRMFESQAFFTPDRKARFVPVVPRAARNATSRDFPLVLNTGRVRDQWHTMTRTGKTGRLLSHIFEPYAEFHPEDARQAGLQNDGLVRLTSGWGEMIARVVVSADQRRGCVFVPMHWNEQFAGEGRVNALVNPAVDPLSGQPESKHTPVKADPYAPKWHAFILSRDAIKRPASGYWVYGKAGDGTRLELALDTRPESWRDWARAQLGLDGVEIEWIAYRDPAAGRFRYAAVRDGRLEGCVFIAPDHTLPSRAWLTGLFAETQLSANARMSLLAGRPFGAGEDVGPIVCSCFSIGRHQITAEIRKGAASVEAIGRCLKAGTNCGGCKPEIGKLIGAVARPTGPQPLLVS
;
A
#
# COMPACT_ATOMS: atom_id res chain seq x y z
N TYR A 1 33.10 -6.59 18.90
CA TYR A 1 32.91 -5.21 19.37
C TYR A 1 31.56 -4.74 18.90
N THR A 2 30.57 -4.73 19.78
CA THR A 2 29.31 -4.02 19.58
C THR A 2 29.56 -2.57 19.93
N LEU A 3 29.73 -1.70 18.94
CA LEU A 3 29.69 -0.28 19.15
C LEU A 3 28.27 0.09 19.59
N SER A 4 28.12 0.44 20.87
CA SER A 4 26.89 1.02 21.37
C SER A 4 26.67 2.36 20.69
N LEU A 5 25.43 2.63 20.28
CA LEU A 5 25.05 3.94 19.71
C LEU A 5 25.34 5.13 20.65
N HIS A 6 25.65 4.85 21.91
CA HIS A 6 26.02 5.85 22.92
C HIS A 6 27.51 6.22 22.92
N ASP A 7 28.37 5.35 22.36
CA ASP A 7 29.82 5.56 22.34
C ASP A 7 30.32 6.26 21.07
N ALA A 8 29.46 6.34 20.04
CA ALA A 8 29.76 7.03 18.80
C ALA A 8 28.93 8.29 18.68
N LEU A 9 29.46 9.40 19.15
CA LEU A 9 28.96 10.71 18.71
C LEU A 9 29.18 10.79 17.19
N PRO A 10 28.11 10.87 16.34
CA PRO A 10 28.24 10.83 14.89
C PRO A 10 29.13 11.92 14.30
N ILE A 11 29.44 12.93 15.10
CA ILE A 11 30.19 14.14 14.71
C ILE A 11 31.71 13.90 14.71
N SER A 12 32.20 12.82 15.32
CA SER A 12 33.65 12.57 15.48
C SER A 12 34.20 11.45 14.60
N LEU A 13 33.34 10.70 13.89
CA LEU A 13 33.79 9.67 12.99
C LEU A 13 34.11 10.24 11.63
N ALA A 14 35.39 10.24 11.26
CA ALA A 14 35.77 10.46 9.88
C ALA A 14 35.20 9.36 8.97
N PRO A 15 34.97 9.65 7.68
CA PRO A 15 34.53 8.62 6.73
C PRO A 15 35.49 7.42 6.76
N VAL A 16 34.93 6.22 6.87
CA VAL A 16 35.69 4.97 6.89
C VAL A 16 35.54 4.24 5.55
N GLN A 17 36.66 3.93 4.91
CA GLN A 17 36.67 3.10 3.72
C GLN A 17 36.62 1.61 4.14
N TRP A 18 35.51 0.95 3.89
CA TRP A 18 35.33 -0.45 4.24
C TRP A 18 35.80 -1.38 3.10
N PRO A 19 36.40 -2.55 3.39
CA PRO A 19 36.66 -3.10 4.72
C PRO A 19 37.95 -2.57 5.38
N VAL A 20 37.90 -2.50 6.73
CA VAL A 20 39.07 -2.20 7.55
C VAL A 20 39.63 -3.52 8.09
N THR A 21 40.93 -3.74 7.94
CA THR A 21 41.64 -4.92 8.42
C THR A 21 42.90 -4.48 9.19
N SER A 22 43.53 -5.38 9.90
CA SER A 22 44.83 -5.11 10.56
C SER A 22 45.94 -4.70 9.54
N GLU A 23 45.87 -5.21 8.33
CA GLU A 23 46.80 -4.90 7.23
C GLU A 23 46.46 -3.56 6.55
N HIS A 24 45.16 -3.17 6.62
CA HIS A 24 44.66 -1.93 6.04
C HIS A 24 43.85 -1.13 7.03
N PRO A 25 44.49 -0.51 8.05
CA PRO A 25 43.79 0.18 9.13
C PRO A 25 43.07 1.45 8.66
N ALA A 26 43.49 2.04 7.53
CA ALA A 26 42.80 3.15 6.86
C ALA A 26 41.66 2.71 5.95
N GLY A 27 41.45 1.39 5.82
CA GLY A 27 40.47 0.79 4.92
C GLY A 27 41.05 0.38 3.55
N THR A 28 40.25 -0.40 2.83
CA THR A 28 40.59 -0.95 1.53
C THR A 28 39.85 -0.19 0.43
N PRO A 29 40.54 0.62 -0.43
CA PRO A 29 39.89 1.42 -1.46
C PRO A 29 39.09 0.61 -2.47
N ARG A 30 39.56 -0.61 -2.76
CA ARG A 30 38.91 -1.54 -3.70
C ARG A 30 39.03 -2.97 -3.22
N MET A 31 37.88 -3.67 -3.12
CA MET A 31 37.86 -5.10 -2.84
C MET A 31 38.55 -5.88 -3.99
N PHE A 32 39.29 -6.94 -3.60
CA PHE A 32 39.97 -7.84 -4.54
C PHE A 32 41.00 -7.12 -5.47
N GLU A 33 41.57 -5.99 -5.06
CA GLU A 33 42.61 -5.30 -5.81
C GLU A 33 43.83 -6.19 -6.04
N SER A 34 44.16 -7.00 -5.04
CA SER A 34 45.20 -8.02 -5.11
C SER A 34 44.86 -9.25 -5.97
N GLN A 35 43.64 -9.28 -6.55
CA GLN A 35 43.06 -10.43 -7.26
C GLN A 35 42.93 -11.71 -6.40
N ALA A 36 43.03 -11.57 -5.09
CA ALA A 36 42.87 -12.67 -4.12
C ALA A 36 41.46 -12.71 -3.59
N PHE A 37 40.69 -13.75 -3.92
CA PHE A 37 39.30 -13.94 -3.57
C PHE A 37 39.15 -14.76 -2.28
N PHE A 38 37.95 -14.71 -1.66
CA PHE A 38 37.64 -15.47 -0.45
C PHE A 38 37.29 -16.94 -0.75
N THR A 39 38.16 -17.60 -1.45
CA THR A 39 38.12 -19.03 -1.82
C THR A 39 39.33 -19.74 -1.26
N PRO A 40 39.33 -21.08 -1.05
CA PRO A 40 40.46 -21.80 -0.50
C PRO A 40 41.76 -21.63 -1.29
N ASP A 41 41.66 -21.53 -2.62
CA ASP A 41 42.77 -21.33 -3.55
C ASP A 41 42.98 -19.84 -3.91
N ARG A 42 42.25 -18.95 -3.27
CA ARG A 42 42.29 -17.49 -3.50
C ARG A 42 41.96 -17.05 -4.92
N LYS A 43 41.38 -17.91 -5.74
CA LYS A 43 40.98 -17.61 -7.12
C LYS A 43 39.48 -17.40 -7.25
N ALA A 44 39.07 -16.57 -8.19
CA ALA A 44 37.68 -16.44 -8.58
C ALA A 44 37.13 -17.77 -9.12
N ARG A 45 35.88 -18.11 -8.74
CA ARG A 45 35.21 -19.30 -9.25
C ARG A 45 34.18 -18.90 -10.30
N PHE A 46 34.30 -19.47 -11.48
CA PHE A 46 33.28 -19.38 -12.52
C PHE A 46 32.36 -20.58 -12.37
N VAL A 47 31.16 -20.33 -11.82
CA VAL A 47 30.14 -21.37 -11.63
C VAL A 47 29.27 -21.40 -12.89
N PRO A 48 29.31 -22.47 -13.71
CA PRO A 48 28.39 -22.60 -14.82
C PRO A 48 26.95 -22.75 -14.31
N VAL A 49 26.09 -21.82 -14.71
CA VAL A 49 24.66 -21.85 -14.31
C VAL A 49 23.88 -22.53 -15.42
N VAL A 50 23.25 -23.65 -15.09
CA VAL A 50 22.29 -24.33 -15.96
C VAL A 50 20.87 -23.92 -15.53
N PRO A 51 20.09 -23.24 -16.39
CA PRO A 51 18.72 -22.91 -16.10
C PRO A 51 17.89 -24.15 -15.79
N ARG A 52 17.12 -24.12 -14.73
CA ARG A 52 16.18 -25.18 -14.32
C ARG A 52 14.79 -24.60 -14.16
N ALA A 53 13.79 -25.44 -14.39
CA ALA A 53 12.42 -25.07 -14.06
C ALA A 53 12.27 -24.81 -12.55
N ALA A 54 11.28 -24.02 -12.20
CA ALA A 54 10.90 -23.80 -10.79
C ALA A 54 10.57 -25.15 -10.12
N ARG A 55 10.88 -25.26 -8.83
CA ARG A 55 10.68 -26.53 -8.10
C ARG A 55 9.23 -26.95 -8.03
N ASN A 56 8.33 -26.00 -7.88
CA ASN A 56 6.90 -26.24 -7.77
C ASN A 56 6.21 -25.71 -9.03
N ALA A 57 5.80 -26.62 -9.93
CA ALA A 57 5.04 -26.26 -11.13
C ALA A 57 3.59 -25.91 -10.77
N THR A 58 2.96 -25.09 -11.60
CA THR A 58 1.51 -24.86 -11.54
C THR A 58 0.75 -26.15 -11.79
N SER A 59 -0.44 -26.26 -11.24
CA SER A 59 -1.35 -27.41 -11.40
C SER A 59 -2.76 -26.91 -11.67
N ARG A 60 -3.69 -27.85 -11.87
CA ARG A 60 -5.11 -27.52 -11.98
C ARG A 60 -5.65 -26.84 -10.71
N ASP A 61 -5.17 -27.23 -9.54
CA ASP A 61 -5.60 -26.68 -8.26
C ASP A 61 -4.94 -25.32 -7.93
N PHE A 62 -3.72 -25.10 -8.43
CA PHE A 62 -2.97 -23.87 -8.28
C PHE A 62 -2.48 -23.37 -9.65
N PRO A 63 -3.38 -22.78 -10.46
CA PRO A 63 -3.11 -22.50 -11.88
C PRO A 63 -2.28 -21.24 -12.13
N LEU A 64 -2.11 -20.35 -11.16
CA LEU A 64 -1.43 -19.08 -11.31
C LEU A 64 -0.05 -19.11 -10.68
N VAL A 65 0.88 -18.37 -11.27
CA VAL A 65 2.21 -18.13 -10.70
C VAL A 65 2.19 -16.82 -9.90
N LEU A 66 2.39 -16.92 -8.59
CA LEU A 66 2.61 -15.76 -7.74
C LEU A 66 4.02 -15.20 -7.98
N ASN A 67 4.09 -13.94 -8.34
CA ASN A 67 5.29 -13.12 -8.36
C ASN A 67 5.20 -12.05 -7.28
N THR A 68 6.26 -11.85 -6.50
CA THR A 68 6.33 -10.83 -5.46
C THR A 68 7.28 -9.71 -5.85
N GLY A 69 7.04 -8.50 -5.40
CA GLY A 69 7.90 -7.36 -5.73
C GLY A 69 7.70 -6.17 -4.81
N ARG A 70 8.17 -5.03 -5.25
CA ARG A 70 8.12 -3.76 -4.52
C ARG A 70 7.10 -2.82 -5.15
N VAL A 71 6.56 -1.93 -4.33
CA VAL A 71 5.88 -0.73 -4.80
C VAL A 71 6.80 0.48 -4.58
N ARG A 72 6.57 1.52 -5.35
CA ARG A 72 7.43 2.72 -5.47
C ARG A 72 7.76 3.38 -4.13
N ASP A 73 6.77 3.55 -3.27
CA ASP A 73 6.87 4.39 -2.08
C ASP A 73 7.13 3.59 -0.79
N GLN A 74 7.31 2.26 -0.89
CA GLN A 74 7.54 1.40 0.26
C GLN A 74 8.92 0.75 0.24
N TRP A 75 9.45 0.46 1.43
CA TRP A 75 10.74 -0.17 1.61
C TRP A 75 10.64 -1.38 2.55
N HIS A 76 11.06 -2.56 2.05
CA HIS A 76 11.00 -3.83 2.79
C HIS A 76 9.66 -4.05 3.50
N THR A 77 9.69 -4.31 4.82
CA THR A 77 8.51 -4.54 5.68
C THR A 77 7.91 -3.27 6.28
N MET A 78 8.16 -2.11 5.65
CA MET A 78 7.66 -0.79 6.05
C MET A 78 8.04 -0.33 7.47
N THR A 79 9.08 -0.89 8.09
CA THR A 79 9.52 -0.52 9.44
C THR A 79 9.89 0.97 9.57
N ARG A 80 10.27 1.61 8.47
CA ARG A 80 10.50 3.06 8.38
C ARG A 80 9.41 3.77 7.58
N THR A 81 9.14 3.32 6.35
CA THR A 81 8.19 3.99 5.44
C THR A 81 6.76 3.94 5.94
N GLY A 82 6.35 2.91 6.68
CA GLY A 82 5.03 2.81 7.32
C GLY A 82 4.81 3.78 8.49
N LYS A 83 5.83 4.52 8.91
CA LYS A 83 5.72 5.56 9.95
C LYS A 83 5.27 6.91 9.39
N THR A 84 5.22 7.07 8.07
CA THR A 84 4.83 8.32 7.42
C THR A 84 3.58 8.15 6.57
N GLY A 85 2.53 8.89 6.90
CA GLY A 85 1.27 8.88 6.15
C GLY A 85 1.44 9.34 4.71
N ARG A 86 2.44 10.18 4.42
CA ARG A 86 2.73 10.65 3.05
C ARG A 86 3.12 9.51 2.12
N LEU A 87 3.96 8.56 2.54
CA LEU A 87 4.35 7.41 1.72
C LEU A 87 3.24 6.36 1.63
N LEU A 88 2.40 6.24 2.67
CA LEU A 88 1.23 5.37 2.65
C LEU A 88 0.06 5.92 1.81
N SER A 89 0.06 7.21 1.47
CA SER A 89 -1.04 7.83 0.73
C SER A 89 -1.15 7.37 -0.73
N HIS A 90 -0.08 6.84 -1.32
CA HIS A 90 -0.08 6.32 -2.68
C HIS A 90 -0.76 4.94 -2.75
N ILE A 91 -0.24 3.97 -2.01
CA ILE A 91 -0.81 2.62 -1.92
C ILE A 91 -0.93 2.28 -0.43
N PHE A 92 -2.14 2.18 0.06
CA PHE A 92 -2.40 1.95 1.47
C PHE A 92 -2.59 0.46 1.78
N GLU A 93 -3.19 -0.30 0.86
CA GLU A 93 -3.58 -1.69 1.04
C GLU A 93 -2.70 -2.64 0.21
N PRO A 94 -2.42 -3.88 0.67
CA PRO A 94 -1.84 -4.91 -0.18
C PRO A 94 -2.80 -5.22 -1.31
N TYR A 95 -2.29 -5.41 -2.52
CA TYR A 95 -3.11 -5.74 -3.68
C TYR A 95 -2.57 -6.96 -4.42
N ALA A 96 -3.43 -7.58 -5.19
CA ALA A 96 -3.10 -8.66 -6.11
C ALA A 96 -3.49 -8.21 -7.52
N GLU A 97 -2.50 -8.09 -8.40
CA GLU A 97 -2.68 -7.61 -9.77
C GLU A 97 -2.80 -8.78 -10.74
N PHE A 98 -3.91 -8.78 -11.48
CA PHE A 98 -4.28 -9.84 -12.42
C PHE A 98 -4.42 -9.30 -13.85
N HIS A 99 -4.10 -10.14 -14.84
CA HIS A 99 -4.52 -9.89 -16.20
C HIS A 99 -6.08 -9.95 -16.29
N PRO A 100 -6.74 -9.12 -17.14
CA PRO A 100 -8.20 -9.09 -17.26
C PRO A 100 -8.84 -10.46 -17.52
N GLU A 101 -8.21 -11.28 -18.34
CA GLU A 101 -8.71 -12.63 -18.66
C GLU A 101 -8.64 -13.58 -17.45
N ASP A 102 -7.55 -13.53 -16.67
CA ASP A 102 -7.38 -14.36 -15.48
C ASP A 102 -8.35 -13.90 -14.38
N ALA A 103 -8.54 -12.59 -14.22
CA ALA A 103 -9.53 -12.03 -13.30
C ALA A 103 -10.96 -12.49 -13.68
N ARG A 104 -11.32 -12.42 -14.95
CA ARG A 104 -12.62 -12.90 -15.45
C ARG A 104 -12.84 -14.39 -15.20
N GLN A 105 -11.82 -15.21 -15.44
CA GLN A 105 -11.89 -16.67 -15.22
C GLN A 105 -12.06 -17.02 -13.74
N ALA A 106 -11.43 -16.26 -12.85
CA ALA A 106 -11.54 -16.43 -11.41
C ALA A 106 -12.76 -15.72 -10.80
N GLY A 107 -13.61 -15.05 -11.59
CA GLY A 107 -14.78 -14.30 -11.10
C GLY A 107 -14.42 -13.06 -10.25
N LEU A 108 -13.23 -12.50 -10.45
CA LEU A 108 -12.72 -11.35 -9.69
C LEU A 108 -13.18 -10.04 -10.32
N GLN A 109 -13.53 -9.09 -9.45
CA GLN A 109 -13.87 -7.72 -9.84
C GLN A 109 -12.77 -6.76 -9.35
N ASN A 110 -12.45 -5.75 -10.17
CA ASN A 110 -11.51 -4.70 -9.76
C ASN A 110 -12.01 -4.02 -8.48
N ASP A 111 -11.09 -3.66 -7.59
CA ASP A 111 -11.35 -3.09 -6.25
C ASP A 111 -12.09 -4.04 -5.27
N GLY A 112 -12.49 -5.25 -5.70
CA GLY A 112 -12.95 -6.30 -4.80
C GLY A 112 -11.83 -6.87 -3.93
N LEU A 113 -12.14 -7.87 -3.12
CA LEU A 113 -11.15 -8.63 -2.36
C LEU A 113 -11.00 -10.03 -2.93
N VAL A 114 -9.77 -10.55 -2.88
CA VAL A 114 -9.42 -11.91 -3.31
C VAL A 114 -8.72 -12.65 -2.17
N ARG A 115 -9.06 -13.91 -1.99
CA ARG A 115 -8.27 -14.85 -1.21
C ARG A 115 -7.33 -15.59 -2.16
N LEU A 116 -6.04 -15.42 -1.94
CA LEU A 116 -5.01 -16.22 -2.59
C LEU A 116 -4.64 -17.38 -1.66
N THR A 117 -4.56 -18.58 -2.22
CA THR A 117 -4.16 -19.79 -1.48
C THR A 117 -3.05 -20.51 -2.24
N SER A 118 -2.06 -21.00 -1.52
CA SER A 118 -0.99 -21.87 -2.00
C SER A 118 -0.98 -23.18 -1.22
N GLY A 119 -0.06 -24.08 -1.51
CA GLY A 119 0.19 -25.26 -0.69
C GLY A 119 0.74 -24.98 0.71
N TRP A 120 1.09 -23.73 1.03
CA TRP A 120 1.78 -23.34 2.28
C TRP A 120 0.97 -22.36 3.14
N GLY A 121 -0.02 -21.68 2.56
CA GLY A 121 -0.85 -20.75 3.31
C GLY A 121 -1.77 -19.95 2.43
N GLU A 122 -2.32 -18.88 3.00
CA GLU A 122 -3.26 -18.00 2.34
C GLU A 122 -3.07 -16.54 2.72
N MET A 123 -3.61 -15.63 1.90
CA MET A 123 -3.71 -14.20 2.19
C MET A 123 -4.95 -13.60 1.54
N ILE A 124 -5.35 -12.43 2.02
CA ILE A 124 -6.39 -11.61 1.40
C ILE A 124 -5.78 -10.30 0.92
N ALA A 125 -6.16 -9.87 -0.28
CA ALA A 125 -5.66 -8.63 -0.88
C ALA A 125 -6.74 -7.94 -1.73
N ARG A 126 -6.54 -6.66 -2.03
CA ARG A 126 -7.36 -5.89 -2.98
C ARG A 126 -7.09 -6.35 -4.40
N VAL A 127 -8.12 -6.57 -5.20
CA VAL A 127 -7.98 -6.93 -6.61
C VAL A 127 -7.63 -5.71 -7.45
N VAL A 128 -6.61 -5.85 -8.28
CA VAL A 128 -6.27 -4.91 -9.34
C VAL A 128 -6.29 -5.64 -10.67
N VAL A 129 -7.04 -5.12 -11.63
CA VAL A 129 -7.11 -5.67 -12.98
C VAL A 129 -6.32 -4.78 -13.93
N SER A 130 -5.29 -5.33 -14.56
CA SER A 130 -4.37 -4.59 -15.44
C SER A 130 -3.97 -5.41 -16.66
N ALA A 131 -4.10 -4.81 -17.85
CA ALA A 131 -3.59 -5.41 -19.09
C ALA A 131 -2.05 -5.46 -19.17
N ASP A 132 -1.36 -4.73 -18.29
CA ASP A 132 0.10 -4.78 -18.18
C ASP A 132 0.56 -6.05 -17.45
N GLN A 133 -0.33 -6.74 -16.73
CA GLN A 133 0.00 -8.00 -16.04
C GLN A 133 0.03 -9.16 -17.04
N ARG A 134 1.03 -10.04 -16.89
CA ARG A 134 1.15 -11.23 -17.72
C ARG A 134 0.06 -12.25 -17.37
N ARG A 135 -0.54 -12.86 -18.39
CA ARG A 135 -1.49 -14.00 -18.20
C ARG A 135 -0.85 -15.16 -17.46
N GLY A 136 -1.65 -15.82 -16.63
CA GLY A 136 -1.21 -16.93 -15.78
C GLY A 136 -0.31 -16.50 -14.60
N CYS A 137 -0.15 -15.20 -14.37
CA CYS A 137 0.63 -14.66 -13.27
C CYS A 137 -0.21 -13.69 -12.42
N VAL A 138 0.05 -13.70 -11.12
CA VAL A 138 -0.45 -12.68 -10.18
C VAL A 138 0.72 -12.01 -9.49
N PHE A 139 0.70 -10.67 -9.43
CA PHE A 139 1.69 -9.89 -8.70
C PHE A 139 1.13 -9.45 -7.36
N VAL A 140 1.91 -9.61 -6.28
CA VAL A 140 1.58 -9.12 -4.94
C VAL A 140 2.77 -8.39 -4.34
N PRO A 141 2.61 -7.16 -3.83
CA PRO A 141 3.71 -6.45 -3.18
C PRO A 141 4.10 -7.08 -1.85
N MET A 142 5.42 -7.10 -1.57
CA MET A 142 6.02 -7.81 -0.44
C MET A 142 6.01 -7.05 0.89
N HIS A 143 5.50 -5.83 0.93
CA HIS A 143 5.78 -4.92 2.03
C HIS A 143 4.92 -5.13 3.28
N TRP A 144 3.66 -5.54 3.11
CA TRP A 144 2.74 -5.71 4.24
C TRP A 144 3.06 -6.95 5.07
N ASN A 145 3.06 -6.77 6.36
CA ASN A 145 3.21 -7.81 7.37
C ASN A 145 2.09 -7.68 8.41
N GLU A 146 2.08 -8.52 9.43
CA GLU A 146 1.04 -8.57 10.48
C GLU A 146 0.94 -7.27 11.31
N GLN A 147 1.93 -6.38 11.23
CA GLN A 147 1.88 -5.06 11.87
C GLN A 147 0.94 -4.11 11.11
N PHE A 148 0.85 -4.25 9.78
CA PHE A 148 0.16 -3.34 8.89
C PHE A 148 -1.07 -3.94 8.21
N ALA A 149 -1.18 -5.27 8.12
CA ALA A 149 -2.34 -5.93 7.52
C ALA A 149 -2.61 -7.29 8.16
N GLY A 150 -3.87 -7.53 8.55
CA GLY A 150 -4.35 -8.83 8.93
C GLY A 150 -4.62 -9.67 7.69
N GLU A 151 -4.12 -10.90 7.68
CA GLU A 151 -4.20 -11.85 6.55
C GLU A 151 -3.64 -11.29 5.22
N GLY A 152 -2.89 -10.17 5.26
CA GLY A 152 -2.35 -9.49 4.07
C GLY A 152 -0.87 -9.75 3.78
N ARG A 153 -0.25 -10.74 4.42
CA ARG A 153 1.18 -11.06 4.31
C ARG A 153 1.45 -12.05 3.17
N VAL A 154 2.04 -11.58 2.08
CA VAL A 154 2.35 -12.44 0.91
C VAL A 154 3.33 -13.58 1.23
N ASN A 155 4.24 -13.40 2.19
CA ASN A 155 5.18 -14.45 2.58
C ASN A 155 4.52 -15.69 3.19
N ALA A 156 3.24 -15.62 3.60
CA ALA A 156 2.48 -16.79 4.01
C ALA A 156 2.23 -17.77 2.84
N LEU A 157 2.21 -17.26 1.61
CA LEU A 157 2.00 -18.06 0.40
C LEU A 157 3.28 -18.69 -0.14
N VAL A 158 4.44 -18.06 0.10
CA VAL A 158 5.70 -18.37 -0.61
C VAL A 158 6.17 -19.77 -0.28
N ASN A 159 6.53 -20.54 -1.32
CA ASN A 159 7.08 -21.88 -1.19
C ASN A 159 8.47 -21.85 -0.49
N PRO A 160 8.85 -22.93 0.23
CA PRO A 160 10.10 -22.97 0.98
C PRO A 160 11.32 -23.36 0.14
N ALA A 161 11.21 -23.46 -1.18
CA ALA A 161 12.33 -23.82 -2.04
C ALA A 161 13.39 -22.74 -2.03
N VAL A 162 14.64 -23.15 -1.95
CA VAL A 162 15.82 -22.28 -1.97
C VAL A 162 16.83 -22.79 -3.00
N ASP A 163 17.63 -21.89 -3.53
CA ASP A 163 18.77 -22.24 -4.34
C ASP A 163 19.82 -22.98 -3.47
N PRO A 164 20.28 -24.16 -3.88
CA PRO A 164 21.17 -24.97 -3.04
C PRO A 164 22.58 -24.39 -2.83
N LEU A 165 22.99 -23.44 -3.67
CA LEU A 165 24.32 -22.83 -3.58
C LEU A 165 24.26 -21.51 -2.80
N SER A 166 23.30 -20.64 -3.13
CA SER A 166 23.20 -19.30 -2.53
C SER A 166 22.25 -19.23 -1.33
N GLY A 167 21.36 -20.21 -1.16
CA GLY A 167 20.26 -20.13 -0.20
C GLY A 167 19.16 -19.13 -0.59
N GLN A 168 19.20 -18.57 -1.81
CA GLN A 168 18.21 -17.62 -2.27
C GLN A 168 16.82 -18.26 -2.36
N PRO A 169 15.79 -17.71 -1.70
CA PRO A 169 14.43 -18.26 -1.78
C PRO A 169 13.79 -18.02 -3.15
N GLU A 170 12.99 -19.00 -3.59
CA GLU A 170 12.21 -18.94 -4.84
C GLU A 170 10.93 -18.12 -4.67
N SER A 171 11.08 -16.87 -4.21
CA SER A 171 9.96 -15.98 -3.88
C SER A 171 9.25 -15.37 -5.10
N LYS A 172 9.69 -15.66 -6.32
CA LYS A 172 9.14 -15.16 -7.58
C LYS A 172 8.32 -16.20 -8.35
N HIS A 173 8.19 -17.38 -7.81
CA HIS A 173 7.43 -18.47 -8.42
C HIS A 173 6.80 -19.38 -7.37
N THR A 174 5.57 -19.08 -6.97
CA THR A 174 4.78 -19.97 -6.12
C THR A 174 3.44 -20.24 -6.79
N PRO A 175 3.05 -21.50 -7.00
CA PRO A 175 1.72 -21.82 -7.51
C PRO A 175 0.63 -21.42 -6.53
N VAL A 176 -0.37 -20.69 -7.03
CA VAL A 176 -1.50 -20.20 -6.23
C VAL A 176 -2.82 -20.36 -6.97
N LYS A 177 -3.92 -20.42 -6.23
CA LYS A 177 -5.27 -20.17 -6.71
C LYS A 177 -5.80 -18.85 -6.18
N ALA A 178 -6.81 -18.31 -6.86
CA ALA A 178 -7.46 -17.06 -6.52
C ALA A 178 -8.97 -17.28 -6.44
N ASP A 179 -9.55 -17.02 -5.29
CA ASP A 179 -11.00 -17.12 -5.06
C ASP A 179 -11.54 -15.75 -4.60
N PRO A 180 -12.71 -15.29 -5.08
CA PRO A 180 -13.33 -14.07 -4.58
C PRO A 180 -13.54 -14.14 -3.07
N TYR A 181 -13.14 -13.09 -2.34
CA TYR A 181 -13.47 -12.93 -0.94
C TYR A 181 -14.56 -11.85 -0.82
N ALA A 182 -15.77 -12.26 -0.46
CA ALA A 182 -16.96 -11.40 -0.45
C ALA A 182 -17.46 -11.17 0.98
N PRO A 183 -16.85 -10.24 1.74
CA PRO A 183 -17.33 -9.87 3.06
C PRO A 183 -18.69 -9.17 2.95
N LYS A 184 -19.49 -9.23 4.03
CA LYS A 184 -20.81 -8.59 4.05
C LYS A 184 -20.75 -7.08 4.26
N TRP A 185 -19.66 -6.58 4.85
CA TRP A 185 -19.47 -5.19 5.20
C TRP A 185 -18.04 -4.74 4.94
N HIS A 186 -17.92 -3.51 4.47
CA HIS A 186 -16.65 -2.79 4.34
C HIS A 186 -16.70 -1.57 5.23
N ALA A 187 -15.59 -1.24 5.88
CA ALA A 187 -15.49 -0.04 6.68
C ALA A 187 -14.10 0.58 6.62
N PHE A 188 -14.04 1.89 6.82
CA PHE A 188 -12.80 2.53 7.23
C PHE A 188 -13.01 3.41 8.46
N ILE A 189 -11.94 3.55 9.20
CA ILE A 189 -11.86 4.38 10.39
C ILE A 189 -10.66 5.30 10.25
N LEU A 190 -10.88 6.58 10.50
CA LEU A 190 -9.81 7.56 10.69
C LEU A 190 -9.87 8.08 12.12
N SER A 191 -8.72 8.20 12.79
CA SER A 191 -8.63 8.68 14.17
C SER A 191 -7.33 9.44 14.40
N ARG A 192 -7.34 10.42 15.30
CA ARG A 192 -6.09 11.04 15.81
C ARG A 192 -5.28 10.03 16.60
N ASP A 193 -5.94 9.24 17.40
CA ASP A 193 -5.33 8.22 18.24
C ASP A 193 -5.15 6.89 17.52
N ALA A 194 -4.45 5.97 18.17
CA ALA A 194 -4.27 4.62 17.67
C ALA A 194 -5.61 3.85 17.71
N ILE A 195 -5.95 3.20 16.60
CA ILE A 195 -7.15 2.39 16.46
C ILE A 195 -6.82 0.94 16.84
N LYS A 196 -7.71 0.30 17.61
CA LYS A 196 -7.57 -1.12 17.95
C LYS A 196 -7.78 -1.96 16.70
N ARG A 197 -6.80 -2.81 16.40
CA ARG A 197 -6.86 -3.73 15.25
C ARG A 197 -7.64 -5.00 15.63
N PRO A 198 -8.45 -5.56 14.70
CA PRO A 198 -9.06 -6.88 14.90
C PRO A 198 -8.00 -7.97 15.05
N ALA A 199 -8.35 -9.04 15.77
CA ALA A 199 -7.46 -10.19 15.97
C ALA A 199 -7.33 -11.06 14.71
N SER A 200 -8.33 -11.05 13.83
CA SER A 200 -8.40 -11.87 12.60
C SER A 200 -9.21 -11.16 11.51
N GLY A 201 -9.19 -11.69 10.31
CA GLY A 201 -9.87 -11.18 9.13
C GLY A 201 -9.09 -10.08 8.41
N TYR A 202 -9.69 -9.57 7.34
CA TYR A 202 -9.07 -8.53 6.53
C TYR A 202 -9.12 -7.18 7.25
N TRP A 203 -7.97 -6.62 7.49
CA TRP A 203 -7.78 -5.23 7.90
C TRP A 203 -6.43 -4.70 7.44
N VAL A 204 -6.34 -3.40 7.21
CA VAL A 204 -5.09 -2.69 6.91
C VAL A 204 -5.01 -1.44 7.78
N TYR A 205 -3.89 -1.27 8.45
CA TYR A 205 -3.64 -0.21 9.41
C TYR A 205 -2.39 0.58 9.07
N GLY A 206 -2.42 1.89 9.24
CA GLY A 206 -1.26 2.74 9.05
C GLY A 206 -1.48 4.21 9.39
N LYS A 207 -0.44 5.01 9.22
CA LYS A 207 -0.51 6.46 9.35
C LYS A 207 -1.26 7.08 8.17
N ALA A 208 -2.08 8.09 8.45
CA ALA A 208 -2.81 8.87 7.45
C ALA A 208 -2.81 10.34 7.89
N GLY A 209 -2.04 11.19 7.20
CA GLY A 209 -1.80 12.56 7.66
C GLY A 209 -1.26 12.59 9.09
N ASP A 210 -1.89 13.39 9.94
CA ASP A 210 -1.56 13.52 11.37
C ASP A 210 -2.28 12.50 12.26
N GLY A 211 -3.02 11.57 11.65
CA GLY A 211 -3.75 10.53 12.35
C GLY A 211 -3.37 9.12 11.92
N THR A 212 -4.31 8.20 12.15
CA THR A 212 -4.25 6.80 11.76
C THR A 212 -5.46 6.42 10.93
N ARG A 213 -5.29 5.43 10.06
CA ARG A 213 -6.32 4.84 9.22
C ARG A 213 -6.37 3.35 9.44
N LEU A 214 -7.58 2.81 9.55
CA LEU A 214 -7.86 1.38 9.52
C LEU A 214 -8.90 1.12 8.43
N GLU A 215 -8.58 0.29 7.45
CA GLU A 215 -9.52 -0.33 6.52
C GLU A 215 -9.85 -1.72 7.03
N LEU A 216 -11.08 -2.14 6.90
CA LEU A 216 -11.47 -3.49 7.32
C LEU A 216 -12.68 -4.01 6.55
N ALA A 217 -12.81 -5.34 6.55
CA ALA A 217 -13.94 -6.05 6.01
C ALA A 217 -14.50 -6.99 7.10
N LEU A 218 -15.81 -7.09 7.18
CA LEU A 218 -16.51 -7.82 8.24
C LEU A 218 -17.53 -8.78 7.63
N ASP A 219 -17.56 -10.00 8.11
CA ASP A 219 -18.55 -11.01 7.71
C ASP A 219 -19.83 -10.94 8.55
N THR A 220 -19.75 -10.33 9.73
CA THR A 220 -20.86 -10.21 10.67
C THR A 220 -21.17 -8.75 10.98
N ARG A 221 -22.44 -8.45 11.12
CA ARG A 221 -22.90 -7.16 11.59
C ARG A 221 -22.89 -7.14 13.12
N PRO A 222 -22.33 -6.10 13.78
CA PRO A 222 -22.49 -5.91 15.21
C PRO A 222 -23.98 -5.56 15.55
N GLU A 223 -24.36 -5.75 16.78
CA GLU A 223 -25.72 -5.39 17.25
C GLU A 223 -26.04 -3.92 16.99
N SER A 224 -25.07 -3.05 17.26
CA SER A 224 -25.17 -1.61 17.04
C SER A 224 -23.92 -1.07 16.35
N TRP A 225 -24.07 -0.52 15.14
CA TRP A 225 -22.99 0.18 14.45
C TRP A 225 -22.50 1.43 15.21
N ARG A 226 -23.39 2.10 15.94
CA ARG A 226 -23.03 3.26 16.74
C ARG A 226 -22.08 2.90 17.88
N ASP A 227 -22.43 1.86 18.63
CA ASP A 227 -21.63 1.45 19.79
C ASP A 227 -20.33 0.81 19.34
N TRP A 228 -20.38 0.07 18.23
CA TRP A 228 -19.17 -0.44 17.58
C TRP A 228 -18.24 0.70 17.15
N ALA A 229 -18.75 1.76 16.49
CA ALA A 229 -17.94 2.90 16.06
C ALA A 229 -17.31 3.63 17.26
N ARG A 230 -18.05 3.80 18.36
CA ARG A 230 -17.54 4.37 19.61
C ARG A 230 -16.40 3.53 20.19
N ALA A 231 -16.62 2.23 20.28
CA ALA A 231 -15.63 1.30 20.79
C ALA A 231 -14.34 1.28 19.93
N GLN A 232 -14.49 1.39 18.60
CA GLN A 232 -13.33 1.43 17.68
C GLN A 232 -12.51 2.71 17.84
N LEU A 233 -13.16 3.85 18.07
CA LEU A 233 -12.48 5.13 18.27
C LEU A 233 -11.94 5.30 19.70
N GLY A 234 -12.43 4.51 20.67
CA GLY A 234 -11.99 4.60 22.07
C GLY A 234 -12.30 5.96 22.72
N LEU A 235 -13.30 6.67 22.20
CA LEU A 235 -13.68 8.00 22.64
C LEU A 235 -14.85 7.90 23.61
N ASP A 236 -14.61 7.37 24.79
CA ASP A 236 -15.53 7.31 25.91
C ASP A 236 -15.28 8.51 26.83
N GLY A 237 -16.09 9.56 26.73
CA GLY A 237 -15.89 10.74 27.59
C GLY A 237 -16.87 11.85 27.33
N VAL A 238 -16.92 12.75 28.26
CA VAL A 238 -18.04 13.65 28.57
C VAL A 238 -18.24 14.75 27.52
N GLU A 239 -17.41 15.04 26.59
CA GLU A 239 -17.54 16.23 25.72
C GLU A 239 -17.34 15.90 24.22
N ILE A 240 -17.68 14.68 23.83
CA ILE A 240 -17.61 14.32 22.42
C ILE A 240 -18.97 14.54 21.76
N GLU A 241 -19.00 15.45 20.81
CA GLU A 241 -20.13 15.58 19.92
C GLU A 241 -20.07 14.49 18.85
N TRP A 242 -21.12 13.66 18.77
CA TRP A 242 -21.29 12.62 17.78
C TRP A 242 -22.24 13.07 16.67
N ILE A 243 -21.69 13.18 15.45
CA ILE A 243 -22.46 13.42 14.24
C ILE A 243 -22.69 12.07 13.57
N ALA A 244 -23.92 11.77 13.16
CA ALA A 244 -24.28 10.47 12.60
C ALA A 244 -25.17 10.60 11.37
N TYR A 245 -24.88 9.78 10.35
CA TYR A 245 -25.76 9.49 9.22
C TYR A 245 -26.05 7.99 9.21
N ARG A 246 -27.31 7.63 9.07
CA ARG A 246 -27.76 6.24 9.04
C ARG A 246 -28.77 6.06 7.92
N ASP A 247 -28.48 5.14 7.04
CA ASP A 247 -29.37 4.67 5.99
C ASP A 247 -29.42 3.12 6.06
N PRO A 248 -30.34 2.58 6.89
CA PRO A 248 -30.46 1.13 7.03
C PRO A 248 -30.91 0.43 5.75
N ALA A 249 -31.66 1.11 4.89
CA ALA A 249 -32.17 0.54 3.64
C ALA A 249 -31.02 0.33 2.64
N ALA A 250 -30.10 1.30 2.52
CA ALA A 250 -28.90 1.19 1.72
C ALA A 250 -27.73 0.54 2.47
N GLY A 251 -27.89 0.15 3.74
CA GLY A 251 -26.81 -0.41 4.55
C GLY A 251 -25.65 0.55 4.82
N ARG A 252 -25.90 1.87 4.82
CA ARG A 252 -24.84 2.88 4.96
C ARG A 252 -24.91 3.54 6.33
N PHE A 253 -23.76 3.50 7.03
CA PHE A 253 -23.63 4.07 8.36
C PHE A 253 -22.35 4.89 8.44
N ARG A 254 -22.46 6.13 8.97
CA ARG A 254 -21.35 7.06 9.05
C ARG A 254 -21.42 7.78 10.40
N TYR A 255 -20.29 7.86 11.07
CA TYR A 255 -20.15 8.49 12.37
C TYR A 255 -18.92 9.37 12.38
N ALA A 256 -19.02 10.51 13.05
CA ALA A 256 -17.87 11.36 13.32
C ALA A 256 -17.90 11.84 14.78
N ALA A 257 -16.76 11.86 15.40
CA ALA A 257 -16.55 12.37 16.74
C ALA A 257 -15.81 13.71 16.67
N VAL A 258 -16.41 14.75 17.27
CA VAL A 258 -15.87 16.10 17.27
C VAL A 258 -15.73 16.56 18.72
N ARG A 259 -14.59 17.18 19.07
CA ARG A 259 -14.33 17.78 20.37
C ARG A 259 -13.85 19.22 20.15
N ASP A 260 -14.50 20.18 20.79
CA ASP A 260 -14.16 21.61 20.69
C ASP A 260 -14.03 22.09 19.23
N GLY A 261 -14.94 21.61 18.36
CA GLY A 261 -14.92 21.92 16.92
C GLY A 261 -13.86 21.20 16.11
N ARG A 262 -13.04 20.33 16.69
CA ARG A 262 -11.97 19.57 16.04
C ARG A 262 -12.39 18.13 15.78
N LEU A 263 -12.08 17.60 14.59
CA LEU A 263 -12.33 16.20 14.26
C LEU A 263 -11.36 15.29 15.04
N GLU A 264 -11.92 14.40 15.87
CA GLU A 264 -11.16 13.39 16.61
C GLU A 264 -11.13 12.04 15.87
N GLY A 265 -12.22 11.68 15.21
CA GLY A 265 -12.28 10.47 14.41
C GLY A 265 -13.55 10.36 13.59
N CYS A 266 -13.52 9.50 12.57
CA CYS A 266 -14.71 9.17 11.81
C CYS A 266 -14.71 7.71 11.35
N VAL A 267 -15.92 7.17 11.15
CA VAL A 267 -16.17 5.78 10.76
C VAL A 267 -17.17 5.76 9.62
N PHE A 268 -16.84 5.08 8.54
CA PHE A 268 -17.71 4.89 7.38
C PHE A 268 -17.90 3.41 7.11
N ILE A 269 -19.14 2.97 6.92
CA ILE A 269 -19.52 1.57 6.78
C ILE A 269 -20.51 1.45 5.61
N ALA A 270 -20.29 0.44 4.76
CA ALA A 270 -21.17 0.11 3.65
C ALA A 270 -21.17 -1.41 3.38
N PRO A 271 -22.19 -1.94 2.68
CA PRO A 271 -22.23 -3.35 2.28
C PRO A 271 -21.28 -3.66 1.12
N ASP A 272 -20.72 -2.64 0.49
CA ASP A 272 -19.78 -2.75 -0.62
C ASP A 272 -18.54 -1.87 -0.36
N HIS A 273 -17.53 -2.01 -1.21
CA HIS A 273 -16.29 -1.24 -1.11
C HIS A 273 -16.42 0.22 -1.62
N THR A 274 -17.60 0.65 -2.05
CA THR A 274 -17.87 1.99 -2.57
C THR A 274 -17.97 3.00 -1.42
N LEU A 275 -16.86 3.22 -0.74
CA LEU A 275 -16.72 4.18 0.36
C LEU A 275 -16.10 5.49 -0.15
N PRO A 276 -16.40 6.65 0.48
CA PRO A 276 -15.80 7.93 0.09
C PRO A 276 -14.29 7.93 0.11
N SER A 277 -13.67 8.80 -0.69
CA SER A 277 -12.23 9.04 -0.68
C SER A 277 -11.75 9.44 0.72
N ARG A 278 -10.64 8.83 1.17
CA ARG A 278 -10.04 9.11 2.48
C ARG A 278 -9.19 10.38 2.47
N ALA A 279 -8.77 10.83 1.29
CA ALA A 279 -7.79 11.91 1.16
C ALA A 279 -8.29 13.23 1.78
N TRP A 280 -9.51 13.66 1.45
CA TRP A 280 -10.08 14.87 2.02
C TRP A 280 -10.31 14.76 3.53
N LEU A 281 -10.91 13.65 3.98
CA LEU A 281 -11.14 13.41 5.41
C LEU A 281 -9.84 13.40 6.21
N THR A 282 -8.79 12.78 5.65
CA THR A 282 -7.45 12.76 6.26
C THR A 282 -6.88 14.18 6.39
N GLY A 283 -7.12 15.05 5.40
CA GLY A 283 -6.70 16.45 5.46
C GLY A 283 -7.31 17.23 6.62
N LEU A 284 -8.55 16.90 7.03
CA LEU A 284 -9.23 17.56 8.15
C LEU A 284 -8.55 17.33 9.50
N PHE A 285 -7.71 16.32 9.63
CA PHE A 285 -6.95 16.08 10.86
C PHE A 285 -5.81 17.11 11.07
N ALA A 286 -5.39 17.82 10.05
CA ALA A 286 -4.44 18.93 10.18
C ALA A 286 -5.11 20.21 10.71
N GLU A 287 -6.44 20.30 10.63
CA GLU A 287 -7.18 21.49 11.08
C GLU A 287 -7.36 21.48 12.60
N THR A 288 -7.17 22.64 13.21
CA THR A 288 -7.41 22.84 14.65
C THR A 288 -8.90 22.97 14.94
N GLN A 289 -9.71 23.42 13.96
CA GLN A 289 -11.14 23.58 14.08
C GLN A 289 -11.80 23.40 12.69
N LEU A 290 -12.86 22.62 12.64
CA LEU A 290 -13.61 22.41 11.40
C LEU A 290 -14.34 23.68 10.99
N SER A 291 -14.22 24.09 9.76
CA SER A 291 -15.08 25.13 9.18
C SER A 291 -16.53 24.66 9.11
N ALA A 292 -17.49 25.60 9.06
CA ALA A 292 -18.90 25.28 8.92
C ALA A 292 -19.19 24.40 7.70
N ASN A 293 -18.52 24.67 6.57
CA ASN A 293 -18.66 23.89 5.33
C ASN A 293 -18.08 22.46 5.48
N ALA A 294 -16.90 22.33 6.10
CA ALA A 294 -16.30 21.03 6.38
C ALA A 294 -17.20 20.18 7.29
N ARG A 295 -17.78 20.82 8.33
CA ARG A 295 -18.68 20.16 9.26
C ARG A 295 -19.99 19.67 8.57
N MET A 296 -20.60 20.49 7.70
CA MET A 296 -21.81 20.11 6.95
C MET A 296 -21.57 18.94 6.00
N SER A 297 -20.39 18.86 5.42
CA SER A 297 -20.07 17.83 4.43
C SER A 297 -19.27 16.63 5.00
N LEU A 298 -18.96 16.67 6.31
CA LEU A 298 -18.12 15.66 6.97
C LEU A 298 -18.59 14.23 6.70
N LEU A 299 -19.87 13.95 6.92
CA LEU A 299 -20.43 12.63 6.68
C LEU A 299 -20.76 12.36 5.20
N ALA A 300 -20.65 13.34 4.30
CA ALA A 300 -20.65 13.09 2.87
C ALA A 300 -19.29 12.51 2.41
N GLY A 301 -18.23 12.73 3.19
CA GLY A 301 -16.87 12.26 2.92
C GLY A 301 -16.19 12.98 1.74
N ARG A 302 -16.67 14.18 1.40
CA ARG A 302 -16.16 15.03 0.32
C ARG A 302 -16.36 16.50 0.65
N PRO A 303 -15.55 17.41 0.11
CA PRO A 303 -15.70 18.84 0.35
C PRO A 303 -17.08 19.36 -0.07
N PHE A 304 -17.53 20.44 0.60
CA PHE A 304 -18.74 21.15 0.24
C PHE A 304 -18.56 21.93 -1.08
N GLY A 305 -19.56 21.86 -1.96
CA GLY A 305 -19.50 22.54 -3.24
C GLY A 305 -18.57 21.88 -4.27
N ALA A 306 -17.99 22.67 -5.16
CA ALA A 306 -17.08 22.22 -6.21
C ALA A 306 -15.64 21.99 -5.72
N GLY A 307 -15.44 21.73 -4.44
CA GLY A 307 -14.12 21.34 -3.92
C GLY A 307 -13.59 20.11 -4.66
N GLU A 308 -12.41 20.22 -5.25
CA GLU A 308 -11.84 19.16 -6.06
C GLU A 308 -11.53 17.93 -5.21
N ASP A 309 -12.20 16.83 -5.52
CA ASP A 309 -11.68 15.52 -5.13
C ASP A 309 -10.40 15.28 -5.94
N VAL A 310 -9.26 15.33 -5.27
CA VAL A 310 -7.95 15.11 -5.90
C VAL A 310 -7.80 13.71 -6.48
N GLY A 311 -8.67 12.79 -6.09
CA GLY A 311 -8.61 11.37 -6.44
C GLY A 311 -7.44 10.66 -5.77
N PRO A 312 -7.14 9.42 -6.21
CA PRO A 312 -5.99 8.65 -5.72
C PRO A 312 -4.69 9.41 -5.88
N ILE A 313 -3.85 9.40 -4.83
CA ILE A 313 -2.58 10.12 -4.83
C ILE A 313 -1.59 9.46 -5.79
N VAL A 314 -1.06 10.23 -6.71
CA VAL A 314 -0.01 9.86 -7.66
C VAL A 314 1.34 10.42 -7.22
N CYS A 315 1.41 11.68 -6.82
CA CYS A 315 2.65 12.28 -6.31
C CYS A 315 2.62 12.43 -4.80
N SER A 316 3.24 11.51 -4.07
CA SER A 316 3.32 11.54 -2.60
C SER A 316 4.11 12.74 -2.07
N CYS A 317 5.09 13.28 -2.83
CA CYS A 317 5.88 14.43 -2.41
C CYS A 317 5.05 15.72 -2.23
N PHE A 318 4.07 15.92 -3.13
CA PHE A 318 3.26 17.13 -3.17
C PHE A 318 1.76 16.85 -2.99
N SER A 319 1.38 15.61 -2.64
CA SER A 319 -0.01 15.17 -2.44
C SER A 319 -0.91 15.46 -3.65
N ILE A 320 -0.37 15.28 -4.88
CA ILE A 320 -1.10 15.49 -6.12
C ILE A 320 -1.79 14.19 -6.52
N GLY A 321 -3.10 14.26 -6.70
CA GLY A 321 -3.93 13.14 -7.10
C GLY A 321 -4.14 13.02 -8.60
N ARG A 322 -4.70 11.88 -8.98
CA ARG A 322 -4.98 11.52 -10.38
C ARG A 322 -5.92 12.51 -11.06
N HIS A 323 -6.97 12.97 -10.35
CA HIS A 323 -7.98 13.86 -10.94
C HIS A 323 -7.35 15.20 -11.32
N GLN A 324 -6.48 15.75 -10.47
CA GLN A 324 -5.74 16.98 -10.76
C GLN A 324 -4.83 16.81 -11.99
N ILE A 325 -4.06 15.72 -12.05
CA ILE A 325 -3.19 15.44 -13.19
C ILE A 325 -4.02 15.30 -14.48
N THR A 326 -5.11 14.55 -14.43
CA THR A 326 -6.00 14.33 -15.57
C THR A 326 -6.66 15.64 -16.04
N ALA A 327 -7.01 16.52 -15.10
CA ALA A 327 -7.55 17.85 -15.43
C ALA A 327 -6.52 18.69 -16.20
N GLU A 328 -5.25 18.72 -15.75
CA GLU A 328 -4.20 19.45 -16.47
C GLU A 328 -3.86 18.83 -17.84
N ILE A 329 -3.90 17.50 -17.96
CA ILE A 329 -3.75 16.83 -19.27
C ILE A 329 -4.85 17.27 -20.23
N ARG A 330 -6.10 17.36 -19.78
CA ARG A 330 -7.25 17.82 -20.58
C ARG A 330 -7.13 19.29 -20.98
N LYS A 331 -6.43 20.11 -20.18
CA LYS A 331 -6.10 21.52 -20.52
C LYS A 331 -4.89 21.64 -21.47
N GLY A 332 -4.27 20.53 -21.87
CA GLY A 332 -3.17 20.52 -22.85
C GLY A 332 -1.79 20.23 -22.28
N ALA A 333 -1.65 19.85 -21.01
CA ALA A 333 -0.35 19.43 -20.46
C ALA A 333 0.03 18.02 -20.96
N ALA A 334 0.68 17.95 -22.11
CA ALA A 334 0.96 16.71 -22.85
C ALA A 334 2.29 16.04 -22.50
N SER A 335 3.02 16.50 -21.48
CA SER A 335 4.27 15.88 -21.04
C SER A 335 4.43 15.88 -19.52
N VAL A 336 5.29 15.00 -19.00
CA VAL A 336 5.62 14.93 -17.58
C VAL A 336 6.17 16.26 -17.06
N GLU A 337 6.98 16.94 -17.87
CA GLU A 337 7.56 18.24 -17.55
C GLU A 337 6.49 19.33 -17.50
N ALA A 338 5.49 19.28 -18.39
CA ALA A 338 4.35 20.21 -18.37
C ALA A 338 3.52 20.02 -17.08
N ILE A 339 3.21 18.79 -16.71
CA ILE A 339 2.55 18.48 -15.42
C ILE A 339 3.40 18.94 -14.23
N GLY A 340 4.72 18.77 -14.32
CA GLY A 340 5.66 19.26 -13.30
C GLY A 340 5.61 20.78 -13.11
N ARG A 341 5.49 21.55 -14.20
CA ARG A 341 5.34 23.02 -14.14
C ARG A 341 4.00 23.45 -13.53
N CYS A 342 2.91 22.75 -13.85
CA CYS A 342 1.57 23.11 -13.35
C CYS A 342 1.36 22.68 -11.89
N LEU A 343 1.77 21.48 -11.54
CA LEU A 343 1.41 20.81 -10.27
C LEU A 343 2.60 20.45 -9.37
N LYS A 344 3.84 20.72 -9.79
CA LYS A 344 5.08 20.25 -9.17
C LYS A 344 5.22 18.72 -9.13
N ALA A 345 4.27 17.94 -9.65
CA ALA A 345 4.35 16.49 -9.67
C ALA A 345 5.54 16.01 -10.53
N GLY A 346 6.34 15.09 -10.00
CA GLY A 346 7.55 14.59 -10.68
C GLY A 346 8.80 15.45 -10.51
N THR A 347 8.74 16.61 -9.85
CA THR A 347 9.86 17.55 -9.76
C THR A 347 10.77 17.33 -8.53
N ASN A 348 10.36 16.52 -7.56
CA ASN A 348 11.18 16.20 -6.39
C ASN A 348 11.87 14.84 -6.56
N CYS A 349 11.32 13.75 -6.02
CA CYS A 349 11.94 12.41 -6.11
C CYS A 349 11.87 11.78 -7.50
N GLY A 350 10.96 12.25 -8.35
CA GLY A 350 10.76 11.72 -9.72
C GLY A 350 10.04 10.37 -9.79
N GLY A 351 9.77 9.71 -8.69
CA GLY A 351 9.18 8.37 -8.65
C GLY A 351 7.83 8.24 -9.34
N CYS A 352 7.01 9.32 -9.38
CA CYS A 352 5.71 9.33 -10.03
C CYS A 352 5.75 9.58 -11.56
N LYS A 353 6.90 9.90 -12.15
CA LYS A 353 7.02 10.21 -13.59
C LYS A 353 6.49 9.11 -14.50
N PRO A 354 6.78 7.80 -14.26
CA PRO A 354 6.23 6.74 -15.10
C PRO A 354 4.71 6.66 -15.07
N GLU A 355 4.11 6.84 -13.90
CA GLU A 355 2.65 6.82 -13.73
C GLU A 355 1.98 8.04 -14.39
N ILE A 356 2.56 9.23 -14.26
CA ILE A 356 2.12 10.43 -14.99
C ILE A 356 2.18 10.19 -16.50
N GLY A 357 3.26 9.57 -17.00
CA GLY A 357 3.39 9.21 -18.41
C GLY A 357 2.28 8.26 -18.90
N LYS A 358 1.90 7.26 -18.08
CA LYS A 358 0.77 6.36 -18.38
C LYS A 358 -0.56 7.13 -18.44
N LEU A 359 -0.80 8.07 -17.51
CA LEU A 359 -2.00 8.89 -17.50
C LEU A 359 -2.10 9.77 -18.75
N ILE A 360 -0.99 10.38 -19.18
CA ILE A 360 -0.92 11.15 -20.42
C ILE A 360 -1.28 10.25 -21.61
N GLY A 361 -0.68 9.07 -21.72
CA GLY A 361 -0.95 8.12 -22.78
C GLY A 361 -2.39 7.61 -22.79
N ALA A 362 -3.01 7.43 -21.62
CA ALA A 362 -4.40 6.98 -21.49
C ALA A 362 -5.40 8.06 -21.91
N VAL A 363 -5.16 9.33 -21.58
CA VAL A 363 -6.02 10.45 -21.96
C VAL A 363 -5.88 10.80 -23.44
N ALA A 364 -4.68 10.63 -24.02
CA ALA A 364 -4.41 10.88 -25.44
C ALA A 364 -5.03 9.83 -26.39
N ARG A 365 -5.47 8.67 -25.88
CA ARG A 365 -6.16 7.62 -26.65
C ARG A 365 -7.65 7.64 -26.33
N PRO A 366 -8.50 8.28 -27.12
CA PRO A 366 -9.95 8.14 -26.93
C PRO A 366 -10.39 6.75 -27.37
N THR A 367 -11.18 6.08 -26.50
CA THR A 367 -11.93 4.84 -26.72
C THR A 367 -11.18 3.49 -26.62
N GLY A 368 -11.12 2.98 -25.42
CA GLY A 368 -10.98 1.58 -25.01
C GLY A 368 -11.29 1.52 -23.51
N PRO A 369 -11.68 0.39 -22.93
CA PRO A 369 -11.91 0.33 -21.48
C PRO A 369 -10.65 0.81 -20.76
N GLN A 370 -10.78 1.86 -19.95
CA GLN A 370 -9.68 2.47 -19.23
C GLN A 370 -9.04 1.44 -18.27
N PRO A 371 -7.71 1.27 -18.27
CA PRO A 371 -7.05 0.56 -17.19
C PRO A 371 -7.25 1.36 -15.90
N LEU A 372 -8.04 0.80 -15.00
CA LEU A 372 -8.24 1.34 -13.65
C LEU A 372 -6.95 1.10 -12.88
N LEU A 373 -6.17 2.15 -12.69
CA LEU A 373 -5.08 2.17 -11.73
C LEU A 373 -5.68 2.30 -10.33
N VAL A 374 -5.14 1.57 -9.39
CA VAL A 374 -5.56 1.43 -7.98
C VAL A 374 -5.94 2.75 -7.33
N SER A 375 -7.09 2.78 -6.69
CA SER A 375 -7.56 3.87 -5.81
C SER A 375 -7.06 3.71 -4.38
#